data_4961c6a19cb3f5411306744c37f211b4
#
_entry.id   4961c6a19cb3f5411306744c37f211b4
#
_cell.length_a   1.000
_cell.length_b   1.000
_cell.length_c   1.000
_cell.angle_alpha   90.00
_cell.angle_beta   90.00
_cell.angle_gamma   90.00
#
_symmetry.space_group_name_H-M   'P 1'
#
loop_
_entity.id
_entity.type
_entity.pdbx_description
1 polymer ?
#
loop_
_entity_poly.entity_id
_entity_poly.type
_entity_poly.pdbx_seq_one_letter_code
_entity_poly.pdbx_strand_id
1 'polypeptide(L)'
;QVTSLNLNQFSGMSGQIDFSQDFFGKKALLTVSGQLEAEALACALGDVYTFGPTFRAENSNTSRHAAEFWMIEPEMAFADLEDDMELAEDCVKKLVSYVLEHCTQDINLFARFVDKALMNRLEKVVQGDFVRLSYKEAISILKKAGRSFEFPVEFGLDLQTEHERYLTE
;
A
#
# COMPACT_ATOMS: atom_id res chain seq x y z
N GLN A 1 11.52 -10.42 14.42
CA GLN A 1 12.34 -11.63 14.53
C GLN A 1 11.45 -12.82 14.90
N VAL A 2 11.66 -13.94 14.22
CA VAL A 2 10.97 -15.21 14.48
C VAL A 2 12.00 -16.15 15.12
N THR A 3 11.65 -16.70 16.29
CA THR A 3 12.55 -17.60 17.03
C THR A 3 11.74 -18.54 17.92
N SER A 4 12.20 -19.77 18.05
CA SER A 4 11.74 -20.74 19.04
C SER A 4 12.52 -20.64 20.36
N LEU A 5 13.58 -19.86 20.40
CA LEU A 5 14.41 -19.68 21.60
C LEU A 5 13.69 -18.82 22.65
N ASN A 6 13.86 -19.18 23.92
CA ASN A 6 13.35 -18.36 25.02
C ASN A 6 14.28 -17.15 25.25
N LEU A 7 13.97 -16.01 24.62
CA LEU A 7 14.80 -14.81 24.68
C LEU A 7 14.92 -14.21 26.09
N ASN A 8 14.02 -14.53 27.02
CA ASN A 8 14.13 -14.10 28.41
C ASN A 8 15.36 -14.68 29.12
N GLN A 9 15.87 -15.80 28.65
CA GLN A 9 17.11 -16.39 29.19
C GLN A 9 18.35 -15.60 28.77
N PHE A 10 18.24 -14.77 27.74
CA PHE A 10 19.34 -13.95 27.20
C PHE A 10 19.22 -12.47 27.60
N SER A 11 18.15 -12.07 28.27
CA SER A 11 18.00 -10.69 28.76
C SER A 11 19.00 -10.42 29.87
N GLY A 12 19.94 -9.51 29.62
CA GLY A 12 21.01 -9.14 30.53
C GLY A 12 22.36 -9.79 30.24
N MET A 13 22.47 -10.68 29.28
CA MET A 13 23.76 -11.22 28.81
C MET A 13 24.29 -10.36 27.65
N SER A 14 25.55 -9.95 27.73
CA SER A 14 26.28 -9.25 26.66
C SER A 14 26.68 -10.16 25.49
N GLY A 15 26.15 -11.38 25.41
CA GLY A 15 26.46 -12.37 24.40
C GLY A 15 25.55 -12.28 23.16
N GLN A 16 26.10 -12.62 22.00
CA GLN A 16 25.33 -12.82 20.79
C GLN A 16 24.44 -14.06 20.93
N ILE A 17 23.17 -13.99 20.48
CA ILE A 17 22.28 -15.13 20.46
C ILE A 17 22.78 -16.13 19.41
N ASP A 18 23.00 -17.37 19.82
CA ASP A 18 23.32 -18.46 18.89
C ASP A 18 22.05 -19.02 18.26
N PHE A 19 21.73 -18.56 17.06
CA PHE A 19 20.58 -19.01 16.29
C PHE A 19 20.77 -20.39 15.65
N SER A 20 21.95 -21.03 15.73
CA SER A 20 22.15 -22.39 15.18
C SER A 20 21.25 -23.44 15.85
N GLN A 21 20.82 -23.15 17.08
CA GLN A 21 19.90 -24.00 17.85
C GLN A 21 18.41 -23.66 17.61
N ASP A 22 18.13 -22.64 16.82
CA ASP A 22 16.77 -22.23 16.51
C ASP A 22 16.17 -23.09 15.39
N PHE A 23 14.85 -23.04 15.23
CA PHE A 23 14.12 -23.81 14.20
C PHE A 23 14.70 -23.59 12.80
N PHE A 24 15.04 -22.37 12.44
CA PHE A 24 15.63 -22.05 11.13
C PHE A 24 17.16 -22.19 11.08
N GLY A 25 17.82 -22.50 12.18
CA GLY A 25 19.29 -22.56 12.27
C GLY A 25 20.00 -21.23 11.99
N LYS A 26 19.26 -20.14 11.85
CA LYS A 26 19.75 -18.78 11.57
C LYS A 26 18.74 -17.74 12.03
N LYS A 27 19.19 -16.48 12.15
CA LYS A 27 18.29 -15.38 12.42
C LYS A 27 17.25 -15.26 11.30
N ALA A 28 15.97 -15.36 11.65
CA ALA A 28 14.85 -15.21 10.73
C ALA A 28 13.97 -14.03 11.12
N LEU A 29 13.38 -13.39 10.15
CA LEU A 29 12.52 -12.22 10.30
C LEU A 29 11.22 -12.45 9.51
N LEU A 30 10.13 -11.82 9.94
CA LEU A 30 8.95 -11.69 9.12
C LEU A 30 9.25 -10.71 8.00
N THR A 31 8.74 -10.98 6.80
CA THR A 31 8.97 -10.12 5.65
C THR A 31 8.21 -8.79 5.77
N VAL A 32 8.81 -7.73 5.26
CA VAL A 32 8.18 -6.40 5.17
C VAL A 32 7.63 -6.10 3.77
N SER A 33 7.98 -6.92 2.78
CA SER A 33 7.59 -6.83 1.37
C SER A 33 8.11 -8.06 0.63
N GLY A 34 7.48 -8.43 -0.48
CA GLY A 34 7.98 -9.41 -1.45
C GLY A 34 8.75 -8.79 -2.61
N GLN A 35 8.93 -7.47 -2.59
CA GLN A 35 9.45 -6.69 -3.72
C GLN A 35 10.84 -7.15 -4.19
N LEU A 36 11.80 -7.28 -3.29
CA LEU A 36 13.20 -7.62 -3.68
C LEU A 36 13.30 -8.99 -4.34
N GLU A 37 12.55 -9.96 -3.86
CA GLU A 37 12.47 -11.30 -4.46
C GLU A 37 11.76 -11.25 -5.81
N ALA A 38 10.68 -10.46 -5.91
CA ALA A 38 9.95 -10.29 -7.15
C ALA A 38 10.78 -9.58 -8.23
N GLU A 39 11.50 -8.52 -7.89
CA GLU A 39 12.42 -7.83 -8.81
C GLU A 39 13.48 -8.78 -9.39
N ALA A 40 14.07 -9.63 -8.53
CA ALA A 40 15.04 -10.61 -8.99
C ALA A 40 14.41 -11.64 -9.96
N LEU A 41 13.16 -12.04 -9.72
CA LEU A 41 12.42 -12.94 -10.60
C LEU A 41 11.94 -12.25 -11.88
N ALA A 42 11.55 -10.99 -11.81
CA ALA A 42 11.14 -10.20 -12.98
C ALA A 42 12.27 -10.09 -14.02
N CYS A 43 13.53 -10.02 -13.59
CA CYS A 43 14.69 -10.05 -14.50
C CYS A 43 14.75 -11.30 -15.38
N ALA A 44 14.17 -12.42 -14.93
CA ALA A 44 14.19 -13.69 -15.66
C ALA A 44 12.85 -14.04 -16.32
N LEU A 45 11.74 -13.62 -15.72
CA LEU A 45 10.38 -14.02 -16.10
C LEU A 45 9.57 -12.90 -16.77
N GLY A 46 10.06 -11.65 -16.73
CA GLY A 46 9.31 -10.49 -17.19
C GLY A 46 8.37 -9.96 -16.10
N ASP A 47 7.06 -10.04 -16.32
CA ASP A 47 6.08 -9.55 -15.38
C ASP A 47 5.77 -10.62 -14.33
N VAL A 48 5.88 -10.23 -13.07
CA VAL A 48 5.61 -11.10 -11.92
C VAL A 48 4.79 -10.33 -10.87
N TYR A 49 4.25 -11.04 -9.89
CA TYR A 49 3.69 -10.40 -8.70
C TYR A 49 3.87 -11.29 -7.48
N THR A 50 3.92 -10.68 -6.31
CA THR A 50 3.73 -11.38 -5.03
C THR A 50 2.35 -11.08 -4.46
N PHE A 51 1.81 -12.06 -3.74
CA PHE A 51 0.58 -11.89 -2.99
C PHE A 51 0.69 -12.65 -1.67
N GLY A 52 0.80 -11.94 -0.56
CA GLY A 52 1.04 -12.58 0.71
C GLY A 52 1.02 -11.63 1.91
N PRO A 53 1.15 -12.19 3.13
CA PRO A 53 1.19 -11.42 4.35
C PRO A 53 2.49 -10.64 4.49
N THR A 54 2.36 -9.41 4.95
CA THR A 54 3.44 -8.46 5.17
C THR A 54 3.38 -7.96 6.61
N PHE A 55 4.55 -7.73 7.21
CA PHE A 55 4.66 -7.36 8.63
C PHE A 55 5.53 -6.12 8.78
N ARG A 56 4.97 -5.05 9.37
CA ARG A 56 5.67 -3.80 9.61
C ARG A 56 5.43 -3.33 11.04
N ALA A 57 6.49 -3.21 11.83
CA ALA A 57 6.43 -2.69 13.20
C ALA A 57 6.58 -1.16 13.17
N GLU A 58 5.59 -0.47 12.65
CA GLU A 58 5.56 0.99 12.61
C GLU A 58 4.93 1.54 13.90
N ASN A 59 5.57 2.55 14.49
CA ASN A 59 5.01 3.28 15.61
C ASN A 59 4.13 4.43 15.10
N SER A 60 3.03 4.08 14.45
CA SER A 60 2.07 5.05 13.93
C SER A 60 0.67 4.73 14.40
N ASN A 61 -0.04 5.74 14.90
CA ASN A 61 -1.42 5.63 15.37
C ASN A 61 -2.39 6.20 14.31
N THR A 62 -2.32 5.70 13.09
CA THR A 62 -3.20 6.12 12.00
C THR A 62 -4.17 5.02 11.62
N SER A 63 -5.32 5.37 11.06
CA SER A 63 -6.31 4.42 10.56
C SER A 63 -5.85 3.62 9.32
N ARG A 64 -4.70 3.97 8.74
CA ARG A 64 -4.16 3.36 7.53
C ARG A 64 -3.02 2.37 7.78
N HIS A 65 -2.54 2.24 9.02
CA HIS A 65 -1.41 1.37 9.35
C HIS A 65 -1.86 0.19 10.21
N ALA A 66 -1.52 -1.01 9.74
CA ALA A 66 -1.66 -2.26 10.47
C ALA A 66 -0.29 -2.94 10.55
N ALA A 67 -0.03 -3.67 11.63
CA ALA A 67 1.23 -4.40 11.81
C ALA A 67 1.33 -5.64 10.92
N GLU A 68 0.19 -6.17 10.50
CA GLU A 68 0.06 -7.30 9.56
C GLU A 68 -1.02 -6.96 8.54
N PHE A 69 -0.72 -7.14 7.26
CA PHE A 69 -1.65 -6.93 6.16
C PHE A 69 -1.20 -7.73 4.93
N TRP A 70 -2.09 -7.90 3.99
CA TRP A 70 -1.77 -8.55 2.72
C TRP A 70 -1.48 -7.50 1.66
N MET A 71 -0.46 -7.73 0.86
CA MET A 71 -0.16 -6.92 -0.32
C MET A 71 -0.23 -7.75 -1.59
N ILE A 72 -0.66 -7.10 -2.66
CA ILE A 72 -0.41 -7.51 -4.03
C ILE A 72 0.66 -6.56 -4.58
N GLU A 73 1.78 -7.11 -5.01
CA GLU A 73 2.97 -6.36 -5.39
C GLU A 73 3.42 -6.80 -6.79
N PRO A 74 2.89 -6.18 -7.86
CA PRO A 74 3.35 -6.44 -9.22
C PRO A 74 4.72 -5.80 -9.47
N GLU A 75 5.56 -6.52 -10.21
CA GLU A 75 6.87 -6.05 -10.65
C GLU A 75 7.02 -6.32 -12.15
N MET A 76 7.22 -5.29 -12.93
CA MET A 76 7.36 -5.36 -14.38
C MET A 76 8.80 -5.07 -14.80
N ALA A 77 9.42 -6.01 -15.50
CA ALA A 77 10.72 -5.75 -16.11
C ALA A 77 10.58 -4.82 -17.31
N PHE A 78 11.56 -3.91 -17.48
CA PHE A 78 11.65 -2.99 -18.63
C PHE A 78 10.50 -1.97 -18.76
N ALA A 79 9.67 -1.81 -17.73
CA ALA A 79 8.61 -0.83 -17.67
C ALA A 79 9.14 0.54 -17.25
N ASP A 80 8.48 1.59 -17.70
CA ASP A 80 8.72 2.96 -17.23
C ASP A 80 7.59 3.47 -16.32
N LEU A 81 7.63 4.74 -15.95
CA LEU A 81 6.62 5.33 -15.06
C LEU A 81 5.22 5.36 -15.70
N GLU A 82 5.11 5.50 -17.01
CA GLU A 82 3.82 5.52 -17.71
C GLU A 82 3.20 4.13 -17.69
N ASP A 83 3.98 3.09 -17.95
CA ASP A 83 3.55 1.70 -17.87
C ASP A 83 3.04 1.34 -16.47
N ASP A 84 3.76 1.78 -15.43
CA ASP A 84 3.36 1.55 -14.03
C ASP A 84 2.04 2.26 -13.68
N MET A 85 1.89 3.52 -14.11
CA MET A 85 0.63 4.25 -13.91
C MET A 85 -0.55 3.61 -14.66
N GLU A 86 -0.34 3.08 -15.87
CA GLU A 86 -1.37 2.36 -16.64
C GLU A 86 -1.76 1.06 -15.94
N LEU A 87 -0.79 0.28 -15.46
CA LEU A 87 -1.07 -0.93 -14.70
C LEU A 87 -1.85 -0.63 -13.42
N ALA A 88 -1.46 0.42 -12.68
CA ALA A 88 -2.13 0.82 -11.45
C ALA A 88 -3.60 1.21 -11.72
N GLU A 89 -3.86 2.01 -12.76
CA GLU A 89 -5.22 2.38 -13.17
C GLU A 89 -6.05 1.16 -13.56
N ASP A 90 -5.52 0.30 -14.42
CA ASP A 90 -6.16 -0.93 -14.87
C ASP A 90 -6.48 -1.88 -13.70
N CYS A 91 -5.54 -2.05 -12.78
CA CYS A 91 -5.72 -2.88 -11.60
C CYS A 91 -6.88 -2.37 -10.73
N VAL A 92 -6.90 -1.07 -10.42
CA VAL A 92 -7.96 -0.45 -9.61
C VAL A 92 -9.32 -0.58 -10.30
N LYS A 93 -9.41 -0.25 -11.59
CA LYS A 93 -10.66 -0.35 -12.37
C LYS A 93 -11.18 -1.78 -12.43
N LYS A 94 -10.31 -2.76 -12.68
CA LYS A 94 -10.69 -4.18 -12.72
C LYS A 94 -11.15 -4.71 -11.37
N LEU A 95 -10.46 -4.37 -10.29
CA LEU A 95 -10.86 -4.78 -8.94
C LEU A 95 -12.21 -4.18 -8.55
N VAL A 96 -12.42 -2.89 -8.80
CA VAL A 96 -13.70 -2.23 -8.50
C VAL A 96 -14.83 -2.81 -9.36
N SER A 97 -14.61 -3.02 -10.66
CA SER A 97 -15.60 -3.67 -11.54
C SER A 97 -15.95 -5.06 -11.04
N TYR A 98 -14.97 -5.86 -10.67
CA TYR A 98 -15.18 -7.20 -10.13
C TYR A 98 -16.05 -7.18 -8.86
N VAL A 99 -15.77 -6.25 -7.94
CA VAL A 99 -16.52 -6.12 -6.70
C VAL A 99 -17.96 -5.66 -6.96
N LEU A 100 -18.18 -4.72 -7.88
CA LEU A 100 -19.52 -4.28 -8.28
C LEU A 100 -20.35 -5.42 -8.90
N GLU A 101 -19.70 -6.28 -9.67
CA GLU A 101 -20.37 -7.40 -10.35
C GLU A 101 -20.62 -8.59 -9.41
N HIS A 102 -19.64 -8.98 -8.59
CA HIS A 102 -19.65 -10.23 -7.85
C HIS A 102 -20.00 -10.08 -6.36
N CYS A 103 -19.84 -8.88 -5.78
CA CYS A 103 -20.07 -8.61 -4.37
C CYS A 103 -21.27 -7.66 -4.14
N THR A 104 -22.27 -7.69 -5.01
CA THR A 104 -23.39 -6.74 -5.02
C THR A 104 -24.15 -6.69 -3.69
N GLN A 105 -24.30 -7.82 -2.99
CA GLN A 105 -25.00 -7.86 -1.70
C GLN A 105 -24.23 -7.08 -0.63
N ASP A 106 -22.91 -7.28 -0.56
CA ASP A 106 -22.04 -6.60 0.41
C ASP A 106 -21.96 -5.12 0.11
N ILE A 107 -21.80 -4.73 -1.14
CA ILE A 107 -21.76 -3.33 -1.55
C ILE A 107 -23.09 -2.62 -1.24
N ASN A 108 -24.24 -3.26 -1.47
CA ASN A 108 -25.53 -2.70 -1.10
C ASN A 108 -25.69 -2.55 0.42
N LEU A 109 -25.16 -3.48 1.21
CA LEU A 109 -25.15 -3.39 2.66
C LEU A 109 -24.32 -2.17 3.11
N PHE A 110 -23.10 -2.02 2.59
CA PHE A 110 -22.23 -0.87 2.88
C PHE A 110 -22.84 0.45 2.41
N ALA A 111 -23.41 0.51 1.21
CA ALA A 111 -24.07 1.69 0.71
C ALA A 111 -25.26 2.12 1.58
N ARG A 112 -25.99 1.15 2.16
CA ARG A 112 -27.13 1.43 3.03
C ARG A 112 -26.73 1.89 4.44
N PHE A 113 -25.72 1.26 5.05
CA PHE A 113 -25.45 1.43 6.47
C PHE A 113 -24.17 2.19 6.79
N VAL A 114 -23.21 2.29 5.84
CA VAL A 114 -21.91 2.92 6.08
C VAL A 114 -21.75 4.20 5.27
N ASP A 115 -21.97 4.13 3.95
CA ASP A 115 -21.74 5.27 3.08
C ASP A 115 -22.69 5.28 1.88
N LYS A 116 -23.66 6.18 1.93
CA LYS A 116 -24.69 6.34 0.87
C LYS A 116 -24.12 6.74 -0.49
N ALA A 117 -22.92 7.32 -0.54
CA ALA A 117 -22.28 7.75 -1.78
C ALA A 117 -21.40 6.65 -2.41
N LEU A 118 -21.25 5.50 -1.74
CA LEU A 118 -20.32 4.43 -2.14
C LEU A 118 -20.51 3.99 -3.59
N MET A 119 -21.75 3.66 -4.00
CA MET A 119 -22.04 3.23 -5.37
C MET A 119 -21.57 4.24 -6.41
N ASN A 120 -21.96 5.50 -6.23
CA ASN A 120 -21.59 6.57 -7.17
C ASN A 120 -20.06 6.78 -7.25
N ARG A 121 -19.35 6.63 -6.12
CA ARG A 121 -17.87 6.71 -6.13
C ARG A 121 -17.24 5.55 -6.88
N LEU A 122 -17.69 4.32 -6.64
CA LEU A 122 -17.16 3.14 -7.32
C LEU A 122 -17.43 3.19 -8.83
N GLU A 123 -18.63 3.60 -9.23
CA GLU A 123 -18.97 3.79 -10.65
C GLU A 123 -18.11 4.86 -11.32
N LYS A 124 -17.86 5.98 -10.65
CA LYS A 124 -16.96 7.03 -11.15
C LYS A 124 -15.54 6.54 -11.35
N VAL A 125 -15.02 5.71 -10.43
CA VAL A 125 -13.67 5.12 -10.58
C VAL A 125 -13.60 4.24 -11.82
N VAL A 126 -14.63 3.42 -12.08
CA VAL A 126 -14.64 2.53 -13.25
C VAL A 126 -14.81 3.28 -14.58
N GLN A 127 -15.65 4.30 -14.60
CA GLN A 127 -16.02 5.01 -15.82
C GLN A 127 -15.13 6.22 -16.12
N GLY A 128 -14.47 6.77 -15.10
CA GLY A 128 -13.64 7.96 -15.22
C GLY A 128 -12.26 7.68 -15.81
N ASP A 129 -11.67 8.70 -16.43
CA ASP A 129 -10.26 8.69 -16.79
C ASP A 129 -9.41 9.15 -15.60
N PHE A 130 -8.33 8.44 -15.32
CA PHE A 130 -7.41 8.84 -14.27
C PHE A 130 -6.50 9.96 -14.77
N VAL A 131 -6.51 11.08 -14.06
CA VAL A 131 -5.67 12.22 -14.39
C VAL A 131 -4.24 11.97 -13.89
N ARG A 132 -3.27 12.14 -14.76
CA ARG A 132 -1.85 12.14 -14.41
C ARG A 132 -1.47 13.52 -13.91
N LEU A 133 -1.12 13.63 -12.64
CA LEU A 133 -0.83 14.90 -11.98
C LEU A 133 0.60 14.87 -11.41
N SER A 134 1.45 15.76 -11.87
CA SER A 134 2.78 15.89 -11.29
C SER A 134 2.74 16.53 -9.90
N TYR A 135 3.71 16.19 -9.04
CA TYR A 135 3.83 16.78 -7.71
C TYR A 135 3.86 18.32 -7.74
N LYS A 136 4.54 18.91 -8.72
CA LYS A 136 4.60 20.37 -8.88
C LYS A 136 3.23 20.97 -9.18
N GLU A 137 2.46 20.33 -10.03
CA GLU A 137 1.07 20.74 -10.33
C GLU A 137 0.17 20.56 -9.13
N ALA A 138 0.28 19.44 -8.41
CA ALA A 138 -0.46 19.18 -7.17
C ALA A 138 -0.22 20.30 -6.15
N ILE A 139 1.03 20.68 -5.88
CA ILE A 139 1.36 21.81 -5.00
C ILE A 139 0.75 23.13 -5.52
N SER A 140 0.76 23.35 -6.83
CA SER A 140 0.18 24.56 -7.42
C SER A 140 -1.34 24.63 -7.24
N ILE A 141 -2.04 23.50 -7.41
CA ILE A 141 -3.48 23.37 -7.18
C ILE A 141 -3.82 23.61 -5.71
N LEU A 142 -3.11 22.94 -4.80
CA LEU A 142 -3.32 23.07 -3.36
C LEU A 142 -3.11 24.50 -2.86
N LYS A 143 -2.09 25.21 -3.34
CA LYS A 143 -1.86 26.63 -3.02
C LYS A 143 -2.98 27.54 -3.50
N LYS A 144 -3.69 27.19 -4.56
CA LYS A 144 -4.81 27.93 -5.12
C LYS A 144 -6.18 27.50 -4.58
N ALA A 145 -6.23 26.51 -3.66
CA ALA A 145 -7.46 25.90 -3.18
C ALA A 145 -8.45 26.84 -2.48
N GLY A 146 -8.02 28.06 -2.08
CA GLY A 146 -8.88 29.03 -1.40
C GLY A 146 -9.31 28.63 0.00
N ARG A 147 -8.74 27.57 0.56
CA ARG A 147 -8.92 27.10 1.95
C ARG A 147 -7.58 26.93 2.65
N SER A 148 -7.58 26.96 3.98
CA SER A 148 -6.42 26.58 4.78
C SER A 148 -6.39 25.07 5.01
N PHE A 149 -5.19 24.51 5.01
CA PHE A 149 -4.91 23.12 5.40
C PHE A 149 -4.29 23.11 6.79
N GLU A 150 -4.39 22.01 7.49
CA GLU A 150 -3.75 21.81 8.79
C GLU A 150 -2.22 21.75 8.65
N PHE A 151 -1.77 21.08 7.59
CA PHE A 151 -0.35 20.94 7.27
C PHE A 151 0.09 21.92 6.17
N PRO A 152 1.34 22.40 6.20
CA PRO A 152 1.82 23.36 5.22
C PRO A 152 1.88 22.76 3.80
N VAL A 153 1.49 23.58 2.81
CA VAL A 153 1.59 23.22 1.38
C VAL A 153 2.82 23.92 0.81
N GLU A 154 3.94 23.24 0.81
CA GLU A 154 5.20 23.75 0.27
C GLU A 154 5.88 22.72 -0.62
N PHE A 155 6.60 23.20 -1.65
CA PHE A 155 7.35 22.31 -2.53
C PHE A 155 8.52 21.69 -1.76
N GLY A 156 8.65 20.36 -1.82
CA GLY A 156 9.66 19.59 -1.10
C GLY A 156 9.15 18.92 0.17
N LEU A 157 7.90 19.18 0.59
CA LEU A 157 7.24 18.50 1.70
C LEU A 157 6.32 17.41 1.18
N ASP A 158 6.18 16.32 1.95
CA ASP A 158 5.25 15.25 1.63
C ASP A 158 3.79 15.73 1.70
N LEU A 159 2.98 15.28 0.76
CA LEU A 159 1.55 15.51 0.80
C LEU A 159 0.93 14.69 1.96
N GLN A 160 0.04 15.35 2.71
CA GLN A 160 -0.71 14.72 3.79
C GLN A 160 -2.08 14.26 3.30
N THR A 161 -2.74 13.40 4.05
CA THR A 161 -4.05 12.84 3.70
C THR A 161 -5.09 13.90 3.30
N GLU A 162 -5.08 15.07 3.94
CA GLU A 162 -5.99 16.16 3.59
C GLU A 162 -5.71 16.77 2.22
N HIS A 163 -4.43 16.80 1.83
CA HIS A 163 -3.98 17.26 0.51
C HIS A 163 -4.39 16.28 -0.58
N GLU A 164 -4.12 14.99 -0.36
CA GLU A 164 -4.50 13.91 -1.29
C GLU A 164 -6.01 13.88 -1.50
N ARG A 165 -6.79 13.97 -0.41
CA ARG A 165 -8.25 14.00 -0.48
C ARG A 165 -8.78 15.18 -1.28
N TYR A 166 -8.19 16.38 -1.11
CA TYR A 166 -8.57 17.55 -1.89
C TYR A 166 -8.30 17.40 -3.39
N LEU A 167 -7.22 16.69 -3.75
CA LEU A 167 -6.86 16.45 -5.14
C LEU A 167 -7.72 15.38 -5.82
N THR A 168 -8.35 14.49 -5.04
CA THR A 168 -9.09 13.32 -5.56
C THR A 168 -10.62 13.43 -5.39
N GLU A 169 -11.13 14.36 -4.60
CA GLU A 169 -12.57 14.66 -4.39
C GLU A 169 -13.01 15.87 -5.22
#